data_edc29c55d4680a233df273b0415a7592
#
_entry.id   edc29c55d4680a233df273b0415a7592
#
_cell.length_a   1.000
_cell.length_b   1.000
_cell.length_c   1.000
_cell.angle_alpha   90.00
_cell.angle_beta   90.00
_cell.angle_gamma   90.00
#
_symmetry.space_group_name_H-M   'P 1'
#
loop_
_entity.id
_entity.type
_entity.pdbx_description
1 polymer ?
#
loop_
_entity_poly.entity_id
_entity_poly.type
_entity_poly.pdbx_seq_one_letter_code
_entity_poly.pdbx_strand_id
1 'polypeptide(L)'
;MTKQNKDNKKQTIYIVAGEGRADGITYYWHKGKKFYWNVWDNGIEIYKSKQGALRNAKKAKAMYKDSISETYVLQGEEGMSLADFTKVEIKNEEKTLD
;
A
#
# COMPACT_ATOMS: atom_id res chain seq x y z
N MET A 1 -27.90 7.06 18.82
CA MET A 1 -26.69 7.22 19.22
C MET A 1 -25.73 6.23 18.84
N THR A 2 -26.02 5.03 18.86
CA THR A 2 -25.10 4.07 18.46
C THR A 2 -24.67 4.28 17.06
N LYS A 3 -25.49 4.86 16.28
CA LYS A 3 -25.10 5.15 14.98
C LYS A 3 -23.92 6.01 14.90
N GLN A 4 -23.78 6.89 15.81
CA GLN A 4 -22.70 7.74 15.80
C GLN A 4 -21.41 7.05 15.90
N ASN A 5 -21.35 6.00 16.62
CA ASN A 5 -20.14 5.28 16.76
C ASN A 5 -19.71 4.68 15.45
N LYS A 6 -20.64 4.21 14.70
CA LYS A 6 -20.31 3.67 13.44
C LYS A 6 -19.79 4.71 12.55
N ASP A 7 -20.39 5.85 12.57
CA ASP A 7 -19.98 6.90 11.70
C ASP A 7 -18.60 7.38 12.01
N ASN A 8 -18.18 7.26 13.23
CA ASN A 8 -16.89 7.72 13.61
C ASN A 8 -15.81 6.72 13.33
N LYS A 9 -16.15 5.51 12.97
CA LYS A 9 -15.16 4.55 12.67
C LYS A 9 -14.44 4.89 11.41
N LYS A 10 -13.13 4.86 11.46
CA LYS A 10 -12.37 5.14 10.27
C LYS A 10 -12.31 3.92 9.40
N GLN A 11 -12.24 4.14 8.12
CA GLN A 11 -12.18 3.06 7.18
C GLN A 11 -10.79 2.53 7.04
N THR A 12 -10.65 1.23 6.95
CA THR A 12 -9.35 0.61 6.69
C THR A 12 -9.00 0.84 5.24
N ILE A 13 -7.80 1.26 5.00
CA ILE A 13 -7.33 1.49 3.63
C ILE A 13 -5.98 0.83 3.44
N TYR A 14 -5.62 0.65 2.19
CA TYR A 14 -4.36 0.00 1.83
C TYR A 14 -3.65 0.84 0.79
N ILE A 15 -2.33 0.87 0.87
CA ILE A 15 -1.54 1.54 -0.14
C ILE A 15 -0.40 0.61 -0.53
N VAL A 16 0.23 0.90 -1.65
CA VAL A 16 1.32 0.08 -2.14
C VAL A 16 2.61 0.86 -1.96
N ALA A 17 3.63 0.19 -1.44
CA ALA A 17 4.93 0.79 -1.25
C ALA A 17 5.97 -0.07 -1.93
N GLY A 18 7.13 0.48 -2.18
CA GLY A 18 8.22 -0.26 -2.78
C GLY A 18 9.55 0.23 -2.26
N GLU A 19 10.56 -0.62 -2.37
CA GLU A 19 11.90 -0.25 -1.93
C GLU A 19 12.76 0.02 -3.14
N GLY A 20 13.44 1.14 -3.16
CA GLY A 20 14.32 1.48 -4.26
C GLY A 20 15.49 0.52 -4.31
N ARG A 21 15.79 0.01 -5.48
CA ARG A 21 16.85 -0.97 -5.63
C ARG A 21 18.23 -0.36 -5.35
N ALA A 22 18.45 0.83 -5.81
CA ALA A 22 19.75 1.44 -5.64
C ALA A 22 19.94 2.14 -4.32
N ASP A 23 18.89 2.75 -3.80
CA ASP A 23 19.04 3.59 -2.62
C ASP A 23 18.37 3.06 -1.36
N GLY A 24 17.57 2.03 -1.48
CA GLY A 24 16.89 1.49 -0.32
C GLY A 24 15.82 2.38 0.27
N ILE A 25 15.45 3.41 -0.47
CA ILE A 25 14.44 4.34 0.02
C ILE A 25 13.06 3.79 -0.26
N THR A 26 12.12 4.06 0.63
CA THR A 26 10.75 3.63 0.44
C THR A 26 10.00 4.61 -0.42
N TYR A 27 9.37 4.10 -1.46
CA TYR A 27 8.59 4.90 -2.36
C TYR A 27 7.15 4.45 -2.28
N TYR A 28 6.22 5.35 -2.57
CA TYR A 28 4.81 5.05 -2.48
C TYR A 28 4.16 5.16 -3.85
N TRP A 29 3.25 4.23 -4.13
CA TRP A 29 2.60 4.13 -5.43
C TRP A 29 1.52 5.19 -5.55
N HIS A 30 1.63 6.00 -6.57
CA HIS A 30 0.71 7.10 -6.78
C HIS A 30 -0.20 6.84 -7.97
N LYS A 31 -1.24 7.61 -8.07
CA LYS A 31 -2.14 7.55 -9.19
C LYS A 31 -1.34 7.86 -10.43
N GLY A 32 -1.72 7.28 -11.52
CA GLY A 32 -0.96 7.48 -12.74
C GLY A 32 0.15 6.47 -12.89
N LYS A 33 0.19 5.49 -11.99
CA LYS A 33 1.16 4.41 -12.06
C LYS A 33 2.58 4.87 -11.95
N LYS A 34 2.85 5.69 -10.95
CA LYS A 34 4.18 6.17 -10.68
C LYS A 34 4.54 5.96 -9.23
N PHE A 35 5.82 5.86 -8.95
CA PHE A 35 6.31 5.80 -7.59
C PHE A 35 6.93 7.14 -7.23
N TYR A 36 6.55 7.70 -6.08
CA TYR A 36 7.21 8.87 -5.54
C TYR A 36 7.57 8.53 -4.11
N TRP A 37 8.67 9.02 -3.65
CA TRP A 37 9.11 8.64 -2.33
C TRP A 37 8.60 9.58 -1.26
N ASN A 38 8.35 8.93 -0.15
CA ASN A 38 8.16 9.67 1.09
C ASN A 38 7.17 10.79 1.11
N VAL A 39 6.10 10.68 0.44
CA VAL A 39 5.12 11.72 0.48
C VAL A 39 3.73 11.18 0.67
N TRP A 40 3.05 11.72 1.64
CA TRP A 40 1.65 11.40 1.83
C TRP A 40 0.87 12.57 1.26
N ASP A 41 0.29 12.38 0.14
CA ASP A 41 -0.49 13.44 -0.45
C ASP A 41 -1.65 12.84 -1.19
N ASN A 42 -2.41 13.67 -1.85
CA ASN A 42 -3.60 13.22 -2.54
C ASN A 42 -3.30 12.34 -3.72
N GLY A 43 -2.07 12.29 -4.11
CA GLY A 43 -1.69 11.48 -5.26
C GLY A 43 -1.49 10.02 -4.95
N ILE A 44 -1.32 9.66 -3.68
CA ILE A 44 -1.11 8.27 -3.36
C ILE A 44 -2.37 7.48 -3.67
N GLU A 45 -2.20 6.35 -4.36
CA GLU A 45 -3.34 5.52 -4.73
C GLU A 45 -3.81 4.75 -3.50
N ILE A 46 -5.07 4.90 -3.15
CA ILE A 46 -5.62 4.24 -1.98
C ILE A 46 -6.57 3.16 -2.41
N TYR A 47 -6.42 1.98 -1.83
CA TYR A 47 -7.26 0.85 -2.14
C TYR A 47 -8.12 0.50 -0.94
N LYS A 48 -9.33 0.10 -1.17
CA LYS A 48 -10.22 -0.27 -0.09
C LYS A 48 -10.23 -1.76 0.18
N SER A 49 -9.58 -2.53 -0.66
CA SER A 49 -9.49 -3.95 -0.41
C SER A 49 -8.04 -4.41 -0.47
N LYS A 50 -7.70 -5.36 0.37
CA LYS A 50 -6.37 -5.89 0.41
C LYS A 50 -6.01 -6.56 -0.91
N GLN A 51 -6.94 -7.28 -1.48
CA GLN A 51 -6.66 -7.95 -2.72
C GLN A 51 -6.39 -7.02 -3.86
N GLY A 52 -7.13 -5.91 -3.92
CA GLY A 52 -6.88 -4.93 -4.95
C GLY A 52 -5.50 -4.33 -4.82
N ALA A 53 -5.09 -4.05 -3.58
CA ALA A 53 -3.78 -3.49 -3.34
C ALA A 53 -2.68 -4.49 -3.70
N LEU A 54 -2.87 -5.76 -3.34
CA LEU A 54 -1.87 -6.77 -3.65
C LEU A 54 -1.71 -6.96 -5.14
N ARG A 55 -2.80 -6.93 -5.86
CA ARG A 55 -2.76 -7.09 -7.30
C ARG A 55 -1.97 -5.94 -7.92
N ASN A 56 -2.18 -4.75 -7.40
CA ASN A 56 -1.47 -3.60 -7.92
C ASN A 56 -0.01 -3.56 -7.46
N ALA A 57 0.30 -4.13 -6.32
CA ALA A 57 1.69 -4.23 -5.89
C ALA A 57 2.46 -5.11 -6.87
N LYS A 58 1.87 -6.19 -7.34
CA LYS A 58 2.52 -7.05 -8.29
C LYS A 58 2.72 -6.33 -9.61
N LYS A 59 1.70 -5.59 -10.04
CA LYS A 59 1.78 -4.86 -11.26
C LYS A 59 2.87 -3.80 -11.18
N ALA A 60 2.92 -3.10 -10.05
CA ALA A 60 3.91 -2.06 -9.87
C ALA A 60 5.32 -2.62 -9.91
N LYS A 61 5.52 -3.77 -9.30
CA LYS A 61 6.83 -4.36 -9.28
C LYS A 61 7.25 -4.74 -10.70
N ALA A 62 6.34 -5.26 -11.48
CA ALA A 62 6.66 -5.63 -12.84
C ALA A 62 6.98 -4.41 -13.68
N MET A 63 6.28 -3.32 -13.48
CA MET A 63 6.53 -2.13 -14.26
C MET A 63 7.85 -1.47 -13.93
N TYR A 64 8.27 -1.56 -12.68
CA TYR A 64 9.48 -0.87 -12.24
C TYR A 64 10.56 -1.81 -11.72
N LYS A 65 10.61 -3.00 -12.28
CA LYS A 65 11.53 -4.00 -11.77
C LYS A 65 12.98 -3.59 -11.74
N ASP A 66 13.39 -2.68 -12.62
CA ASP A 66 14.76 -2.25 -12.63
C ASP A 66 15.06 -1.23 -11.54
N SER A 67 14.07 -0.53 -11.08
CA SER A 67 14.25 0.52 -10.10
C SER A 67 13.80 0.13 -8.70
N ILE A 68 12.85 -0.78 -8.62
CA ILE A 68 12.24 -1.18 -7.35
C ILE A 68 12.57 -2.65 -7.10
N SER A 69 13.16 -2.94 -5.97
CA SER A 69 13.55 -4.30 -5.64
C SER A 69 12.38 -5.13 -5.13
N GLU A 70 11.47 -4.50 -4.44
CA GLU A 70 10.30 -5.23 -3.97
C GLU A 70 9.15 -4.30 -3.70
N THR A 71 7.93 -4.81 -3.77
CA THR A 71 6.75 -4.02 -3.44
C THR A 71 5.97 -4.76 -2.38
N TYR A 72 5.19 -4.02 -1.63
CA TYR A 72 4.36 -4.63 -0.60
C TYR A 72 3.18 -3.71 -0.31
N VAL A 73 2.25 -4.20 0.47
CA VAL A 73 1.06 -3.44 0.80
C VAL A 73 1.14 -3.01 2.25
N LEU A 74 0.74 -1.78 2.51
CA LEU A 74 0.66 -1.26 3.85
C LEU A 74 -0.80 -1.04 4.19
N GLN A 75 -1.16 -1.32 5.42
CA GLN A 75 -2.54 -1.20 5.88
C GLN A 75 -2.63 -0.14 6.95
N GLY A 76 -3.64 0.69 6.90
CA GLY A 76 -3.86 1.71 7.90
C GLY A 76 -5.30 2.18 7.85
N GLU A 77 -5.53 3.35 8.43
CA GLU A 77 -6.87 3.92 8.45
C GLU A 77 -6.83 5.31 7.90
N GLU A 78 -7.95 5.78 7.41
CA GLU A 78 -8.03 7.13 6.89
C GLU A 78 -7.52 8.12 7.91
N GLY A 79 -6.73 9.07 7.47
CA GLY A 79 -6.22 10.08 8.36
C GLY A 79 -4.97 9.69 9.14
N MET A 80 -4.56 8.44 9.02
CA MET A 80 -3.42 7.96 9.75
C MET A 80 -2.13 8.39 9.07
N SER A 81 -1.11 8.65 9.87
CA SER A 81 0.18 9.03 9.33
C SER A 81 0.84 7.82 8.67
N LEU A 82 1.64 8.06 7.65
CA LEU A 82 2.31 6.97 6.97
C LEU A 82 3.15 6.14 7.91
N ALA A 83 3.73 6.77 8.90
CA ALA A 83 4.58 6.05 9.83
C ALA A 83 3.81 5.02 10.64
N ASP A 84 2.50 5.17 10.72
CA ASP A 84 1.68 4.25 11.50
C ASP A 84 1.09 3.11 10.69
N PHE A 85 1.26 3.13 9.39
CA PHE A 85 0.76 2.02 8.57
C PHE A 85 1.65 0.80 8.80
N THR A 86 1.07 -0.37 8.67
CA THR A 86 1.83 -1.60 8.91
C THR A 86 1.83 -2.47 7.66
N LYS A 87 2.88 -3.23 7.51
CA LYS A 87 3.03 -4.07 6.35
C LYS A 87 2.11 -5.27 6.44
N VAL A 88 1.43 -5.57 5.36
CA VAL A 88 0.51 -6.67 5.30
C VAL A 88 1.27 -7.97 5.01
N GLU A 89 0.94 -9.00 5.78
CA GLU A 89 1.56 -10.29 5.56
C GLU A 89 0.68 -11.15 4.71
N ILE A 90 1.27 -11.81 3.75
CA ILE A 90 0.48 -12.67 2.90
C ILE A 90 1.05 -14.04 2.73
N LYS A 91 1.76 -14.50 3.69
CA LYS A 91 2.40 -15.76 3.57
C LYS A 91 1.49 -16.93 3.29
N ASN A 92 0.34 -16.91 3.83
CA ASN A 92 -0.52 -18.03 3.62
C ASN A 92 -1.01 -18.19 2.23
N GLU A 93 -1.34 -17.10 1.65
CA GLU A 93 -1.84 -17.15 0.34
C GLU A 93 -0.85 -17.70 -0.60
N GLU A 94 0.38 -17.33 -0.43
CA GLU A 94 1.38 -17.81 -1.28
C GLU A 94 1.57 -19.25 -1.19
N LYS A 95 1.53 -19.77 -0.02
CA LYS A 95 1.70 -21.15 0.13
C LYS A 95 0.63 -21.94 -0.47
N THR A 96 -0.56 -21.49 -0.32
CA THR A 96 -1.64 -22.25 -0.83
C THR A 96 -1.64 -22.33 -2.29
N LEU A 97 -1.18 -21.35 -2.94
CA LEU A 97 -1.17 -21.36 -4.35
C LEU A 97 -0.17 -22.29 -4.91
N ASP A 98 0.76 -22.62 -4.18
CA ASP A 98 1.72 -23.56 -4.62
C ASP A 98 1.25 -24.96 -4.47
#